data_777c1b409fd5ec790137c99da1c58b94
#
_entry.id   777c1b409fd5ec790137c99da1c58b94
#
_cell.length_a   1.000
_cell.length_b   1.000
_cell.length_c   1.000
_cell.angle_alpha   90.00
_cell.angle_beta   90.00
_cell.angle_gamma   90.00
#
_symmetry.space_group_name_H-M   'P 1'
#
loop_
_entity.id
_entity.type
_entity.pdbx_description
1 polymer ?
#
loop_
_entity_poly.entity_id
_entity_poly.type
_entity_poly.pdbx_seq_one_letter_code
_entity_poly.pdbx_strand_id
1 'polypeptide(L)'
;MITVDTHTKVHSRSSSPAFGNAMLQAVPSSEVYLMDCIQGMKHYPDKWFDLAVVDPPYGINVNMNMGVRKGEKRKHASKKWDNETPLLEYFIELFRVSKNQIIWGANHFTDKLPISRGWIFWDKIITGDVQFSQGELAWTSFDKSLQKFNYAIQNNYLQEARIHPTQKPTSLYDFCFDFAKVEAGMKVLDTHLGSQSSRISANKYQLNFVGFETDEEYFNKGNKRYDDFVSQTRLF
;
A
#
# COMPACT_ATOMS: atom_id res chain seq x y z
N MET A 1 -68.92 26.41 53.05
CA MET A 1 -69.01 25.62 51.85
C MET A 1 -67.77 25.90 51.02
N ILE A 2 -66.73 25.12 51.18
CA ILE A 2 -65.45 25.30 50.54
C ILE A 2 -65.05 23.93 50.00
N THR A 3 -65.06 23.75 48.73
CA THR A 3 -64.56 22.56 48.04
C THR A 3 -63.09 22.73 47.70
N VAL A 4 -62.29 21.80 48.21
CA VAL A 4 -60.84 21.72 47.92
C VAL A 4 -60.63 20.70 46.81
N ASP A 5 -60.06 21.12 45.70
CA ASP A 5 -59.73 20.29 44.54
C ASP A 5 -58.21 20.03 44.58
N THR A 6 -57.83 18.75 44.72
CA THR A 6 -56.42 18.30 44.77
C THR A 6 -56.09 17.55 43.49
N HIS A 7 -55.51 18.20 42.50
CA HIS A 7 -54.92 17.55 41.32
C HIS A 7 -53.41 17.40 41.53
N THR A 8 -52.97 16.21 41.88
CA THR A 8 -51.57 15.82 41.88
C THR A 8 -51.18 15.38 40.48
N LYS A 9 -50.35 16.18 39.76
CA LYS A 9 -49.71 15.83 38.49
C LYS A 9 -48.52 14.97 38.75
N VAL A 10 -48.55 13.68 38.35
CA VAL A 10 -47.39 12.81 38.30
C VAL A 10 -46.64 13.07 36.96
N HIS A 11 -45.45 13.61 37.04
CA HIS A 11 -44.54 13.78 35.91
C HIS A 11 -43.77 12.47 35.72
N SER A 12 -44.13 11.67 34.72
CA SER A 12 -43.33 10.56 34.23
C SER A 12 -42.24 11.13 33.29
N ARG A 13 -41.00 11.12 33.76
CA ARG A 13 -39.82 11.35 32.89
C ARG A 13 -39.52 10.04 32.14
N SER A 14 -39.90 9.94 30.90
CA SER A 14 -39.37 8.93 29.99
C SER A 14 -38.03 9.42 29.45
N SER A 15 -36.95 8.94 30.01
CA SER A 15 -35.62 9.06 29.42
C SER A 15 -35.46 7.94 28.38
N SER A 16 -35.70 8.24 27.13
CA SER A 16 -35.27 7.40 26.02
C SER A 16 -33.75 7.46 25.96
N PRO A 17 -33.02 6.32 25.91
CA PRO A 17 -31.60 6.36 25.64
C PRO A 17 -31.42 6.81 24.19
N ALA A 18 -30.69 7.90 24.01
CA ALA A 18 -30.19 8.33 22.70
C ALA A 18 -29.21 7.25 22.23
N PHE A 19 -29.68 6.35 21.37
CA PHE A 19 -28.79 5.53 20.55
C PHE A 19 -28.05 6.49 19.62
N GLY A 20 -26.79 6.80 19.96
CA GLY A 20 -25.90 7.50 19.07
C GLY A 20 -25.86 6.75 17.73
N ASN A 21 -26.12 7.47 16.65
CA ASN A 21 -25.87 7.01 15.30
C ASN A 21 -24.37 6.70 15.17
N ALA A 22 -23.96 5.48 15.52
CA ALA A 22 -22.74 4.91 14.99
C ALA A 22 -22.98 4.80 13.49
N MET A 23 -22.49 5.77 12.71
CA MET A 23 -22.36 5.64 11.27
C MET A 23 -21.67 4.30 11.03
N LEU A 24 -22.38 3.35 10.45
CA LEU A 24 -21.77 2.14 9.91
C LEU A 24 -20.74 2.63 8.90
N GLN A 25 -19.47 2.68 9.30
CA GLN A 25 -18.39 2.97 8.37
C GLN A 25 -18.46 1.89 7.29
N ALA A 26 -18.67 2.29 6.06
CA ALA A 26 -18.68 1.37 4.94
C ALA A 26 -17.35 0.60 4.94
N VAL A 27 -17.44 -0.73 4.85
CA VAL A 27 -16.24 -1.58 4.75
C VAL A 27 -15.45 -1.11 3.52
N PRO A 28 -14.16 -0.75 3.64
CA PRO A 28 -13.39 -0.25 2.53
C PRO A 28 -13.30 -1.30 1.42
N SER A 29 -13.43 -0.86 0.17
CA SER A 29 -13.27 -1.73 -1.00
C SER A 29 -11.80 -2.13 -1.19
N SER A 30 -11.57 -3.34 -1.67
CA SER A 30 -10.23 -3.84 -1.98
C SER A 30 -10.27 -4.66 -3.27
N GLU A 31 -10.01 -3.98 -4.39
CA GLU A 31 -10.14 -4.52 -5.73
C GLU A 31 -8.76 -4.72 -6.36
N VAL A 32 -8.51 -5.92 -6.87
CA VAL A 32 -7.25 -6.23 -7.57
C VAL A 32 -7.52 -6.95 -8.87
N TYR A 33 -6.72 -6.63 -9.89
CA TYR A 33 -6.95 -7.08 -11.25
C TYR A 33 -5.69 -7.71 -11.85
N LEU A 34 -5.86 -8.89 -12.49
CA LEU A 34 -4.81 -9.53 -13.28
C LEU A 34 -4.81 -8.92 -14.68
N MET A 35 -4.11 -7.78 -14.84
CA MET A 35 -4.05 -7.04 -16.09
C MET A 35 -2.89 -6.04 -16.12
N ASP A 36 -2.60 -5.53 -17.31
CA ASP A 36 -1.66 -4.42 -17.51
C ASP A 36 -2.18 -3.15 -16.81
N CYS A 37 -1.30 -2.48 -16.04
CA CYS A 37 -1.67 -1.33 -15.23
C CYS A 37 -2.03 -0.10 -16.08
N ILE A 38 -1.41 0.11 -17.26
CA ILE A 38 -1.75 1.23 -18.14
C ILE A 38 -3.18 1.05 -18.66
N GLN A 39 -3.53 -0.19 -19.08
CA GLN A 39 -4.90 -0.49 -19.49
C GLN A 39 -5.88 -0.32 -18.34
N GLY A 40 -5.51 -0.80 -17.14
CA GLY A 40 -6.33 -0.65 -15.95
C GLY A 40 -6.58 0.81 -15.57
N MET A 41 -5.54 1.63 -15.57
CA MET A 41 -5.65 3.06 -15.25
C MET A 41 -6.57 3.83 -16.19
N LYS A 42 -6.67 3.43 -17.47
CA LYS A 42 -7.59 4.06 -18.47
C LYS A 42 -9.07 3.97 -18.08
N HIS A 43 -9.46 3.08 -17.19
CA HIS A 43 -10.84 2.97 -16.70
C HIS A 43 -11.19 3.98 -15.60
N TYR A 44 -10.21 4.72 -15.08
CA TYR A 44 -10.42 5.68 -14.00
C TYR A 44 -10.33 7.13 -14.52
N PRO A 45 -11.20 8.03 -14.03
CA PRO A 45 -11.13 9.44 -14.38
C PRO A 45 -9.89 10.11 -13.78
N ASP A 46 -9.61 11.33 -14.24
CA ASP A 46 -8.52 12.15 -13.73
C ASP A 46 -8.65 12.36 -12.21
N LYS A 47 -7.53 12.24 -11.51
CA LYS A 47 -7.43 12.47 -10.06
C LYS A 47 -8.40 11.63 -9.20
N TRP A 48 -8.80 10.46 -9.70
CA TRP A 48 -9.67 9.53 -8.99
C TRP A 48 -9.08 9.01 -7.68
N PHE A 49 -7.79 8.68 -7.69
CA PHE A 49 -7.08 8.20 -6.52
C PHE A 49 -6.49 9.37 -5.72
N ASP A 50 -6.62 9.32 -4.39
CA ASP A 50 -6.05 10.32 -3.50
C ASP A 50 -4.53 10.15 -3.41
N LEU A 51 -4.08 8.88 -3.47
CA LEU A 51 -2.66 8.51 -3.42
C LEU A 51 -2.38 7.31 -4.31
N ALA A 52 -1.28 7.34 -5.06
CA ALA A 52 -0.65 6.16 -5.64
C ALA A 52 0.65 5.84 -4.89
N VAL A 53 0.82 4.59 -4.41
CA VAL A 53 2.07 4.10 -3.84
C VAL A 53 2.52 2.92 -4.68
N VAL A 54 3.55 3.12 -5.49
CA VAL A 54 3.91 2.20 -6.57
C VAL A 54 5.38 1.79 -6.54
N ASP A 55 5.65 0.57 -6.98
CA ASP A 55 7.00 -0.02 -7.07
C ASP A 55 7.20 -0.64 -8.46
N PRO A 56 7.34 0.20 -9.51
CA PRO A 56 7.49 -0.28 -10.88
C PRO A 56 8.86 -0.94 -11.10
N PRO A 57 9.04 -1.75 -12.18
CA PRO A 57 10.31 -2.36 -12.52
C PRO A 57 11.44 -1.32 -12.69
N TYR A 58 12.66 -1.65 -12.20
CA TYR A 58 13.81 -0.74 -12.24
C TYR A 58 14.68 -0.90 -13.49
N GLY A 59 14.45 -1.95 -14.30
CA GLY A 59 15.26 -2.26 -15.48
C GLY A 59 16.67 -2.76 -15.14
N ILE A 60 16.88 -3.28 -13.94
CA ILE A 60 18.21 -3.72 -13.48
C ILE A 60 18.45 -5.23 -13.62
N ASN A 61 17.51 -5.95 -14.25
CA ASN A 61 17.60 -7.41 -14.44
C ASN A 61 17.89 -8.13 -13.12
N VAL A 62 17.06 -7.90 -12.09
CA VAL A 62 17.27 -8.48 -10.76
C VAL A 62 17.56 -9.97 -10.88
N ASN A 63 18.78 -10.37 -10.50
CA ASN A 63 19.18 -11.77 -10.51
C ASN A 63 18.39 -12.53 -9.42
N MET A 64 17.45 -13.36 -9.83
CA MET A 64 16.57 -14.16 -8.97
C MET A 64 17.34 -15.11 -8.04
N ASN A 65 18.64 -15.34 -8.29
CA ASN A 65 19.53 -16.14 -7.46
C ASN A 65 20.20 -15.35 -6.33
N MET A 66 19.98 -14.03 -6.24
CA MET A 66 20.53 -13.21 -5.17
C MET A 66 19.95 -13.63 -3.80
N GLY A 67 20.81 -13.84 -2.84
CA GLY A 67 20.42 -14.21 -1.46
C GLY A 67 20.14 -15.71 -1.24
N VAL A 68 20.49 -16.59 -2.17
CA VAL A 68 20.46 -18.04 -1.96
C VAL A 68 21.68 -18.45 -1.10
N ARG A 69 21.43 -19.05 0.07
CA ARG A 69 22.50 -19.69 0.86
C ARG A 69 23.09 -20.83 0.05
N LYS A 70 24.42 -21.01 0.17
CA LYS A 70 25.16 -22.07 -0.53
C LYS A 70 24.48 -23.43 -0.23
N GLY A 71 23.83 -24.01 -1.25
CA GLY A 71 23.13 -25.30 -1.15
C GLY A 71 21.62 -25.30 -1.33
N GLU A 72 20.95 -24.15 -1.30
CA GLU A 72 19.49 -24.06 -1.54
C GLU A 72 19.21 -23.64 -2.98
N LYS A 73 18.59 -24.52 -3.77
CA LYS A 73 18.05 -24.18 -5.09
C LYS A 73 16.67 -23.52 -4.90
N ARG A 74 16.58 -22.20 -4.90
CA ARG A 74 15.29 -21.53 -5.06
C ARG A 74 14.82 -21.71 -6.50
N LYS A 75 13.70 -22.40 -6.68
CA LYS A 75 13.03 -22.56 -7.97
C LYS A 75 12.18 -21.32 -8.29
N HIS A 76 12.79 -20.17 -8.52
CA HIS A 76 12.09 -19.10 -9.21
C HIS A 76 12.53 -19.16 -10.67
N ALA A 77 11.58 -19.37 -11.57
CA ALA A 77 11.82 -19.24 -13.00
C ALA A 77 12.34 -17.83 -13.29
N SER A 78 13.35 -17.70 -14.15
CA SER A 78 13.87 -16.42 -14.61
C SER A 78 12.74 -15.70 -15.35
N LYS A 79 12.06 -14.78 -14.66
CA LYS A 79 11.00 -13.95 -15.24
C LYS A 79 11.62 -12.64 -15.69
N LYS A 80 11.27 -12.18 -16.89
CA LYS A 80 11.86 -11.00 -17.54
C LYS A 80 11.15 -9.68 -17.18
N TRP A 81 10.39 -9.63 -16.09
CA TRP A 81 9.58 -8.47 -15.72
C TRP A 81 10.39 -7.22 -15.34
N ASP A 82 11.67 -7.35 -14.98
CA ASP A 82 12.55 -6.23 -14.59
C ASP A 82 13.62 -5.90 -15.64
N ASN A 83 13.35 -6.19 -16.92
CA ASN A 83 14.32 -5.93 -17.97
C ASN A 83 14.38 -4.47 -18.42
N GLU A 84 13.30 -3.72 -18.24
CA GLU A 84 13.17 -2.33 -18.71
C GLU A 84 12.44 -1.49 -17.68
N THR A 85 12.78 -0.19 -17.60
CA THR A 85 12.02 0.77 -16.82
C THR A 85 10.70 1.10 -17.53
N PRO A 86 9.64 1.50 -16.80
CA PRO A 86 8.40 1.91 -17.42
C PRO A 86 8.60 3.04 -18.45
N LEU A 87 7.83 2.99 -19.52
CA LEU A 87 7.80 4.04 -20.52
C LEU A 87 7.17 5.33 -19.96
N LEU A 88 7.41 6.45 -20.62
CA LEU A 88 6.86 7.75 -20.21
C LEU A 88 5.31 7.73 -20.12
N GLU A 89 4.63 6.95 -20.98
CA GLU A 89 3.17 6.77 -20.96
C GLU A 89 2.66 6.30 -19.59
N TYR A 90 3.37 5.39 -18.93
CA TYR A 90 3.03 4.92 -17.59
C TYR A 90 2.98 6.07 -16.59
N PHE A 91 4.00 6.94 -16.56
CA PHE A 91 4.04 8.07 -15.63
C PHE A 91 2.96 9.11 -15.95
N ILE A 92 2.69 9.36 -17.23
CA ILE A 92 1.61 10.25 -17.66
C ILE A 92 0.27 9.76 -17.11
N GLU A 93 -0.05 8.47 -17.28
CA GLU A 93 -1.29 7.88 -16.78
C GLU A 93 -1.33 7.85 -15.26
N LEU A 94 -0.23 7.50 -14.58
CA LEU A 94 -0.13 7.51 -13.13
C LEU A 94 -0.44 8.91 -12.56
N PHE A 95 0.18 9.95 -13.13
CA PHE A 95 -0.09 11.33 -12.73
C PHE A 95 -1.49 11.81 -13.11
N ARG A 96 -2.07 11.31 -14.20
CA ARG A 96 -3.44 11.63 -14.60
C ARG A 96 -4.44 11.13 -13.57
N VAL A 97 -4.36 9.84 -13.19
CA VAL A 97 -5.38 9.20 -12.35
C VAL A 97 -5.22 9.48 -10.85
N SER A 98 -4.05 9.93 -10.38
CA SER A 98 -3.78 10.13 -8.95
C SER A 98 -3.46 11.57 -8.60
N LYS A 99 -3.89 12.01 -7.40
CA LYS A 99 -3.62 13.36 -6.87
C LYS A 99 -2.19 13.46 -6.36
N ASN A 100 -1.76 12.47 -5.58
CA ASN A 100 -0.44 12.39 -4.99
C ASN A 100 0.22 11.04 -5.30
N GLN A 101 1.55 11.00 -5.29
CA GLN A 101 2.32 9.81 -5.64
C GLN A 101 3.51 9.61 -4.70
N ILE A 102 3.81 8.33 -4.41
CA ILE A 102 5.05 7.84 -3.84
C ILE A 102 5.54 6.73 -4.77
N ILE A 103 6.70 6.92 -5.40
CA ILE A 103 7.22 6.06 -6.47
C ILE A 103 8.57 5.50 -6.04
N TRP A 104 8.62 4.22 -5.71
CA TRP A 104 9.85 3.51 -5.32
C TRP A 104 10.77 3.28 -6.52
N GLY A 105 12.09 3.19 -6.27
CA GLY A 105 13.09 3.01 -7.32
C GLY A 105 13.28 4.21 -8.23
N ALA A 106 12.83 5.38 -7.82
CA ALA A 106 12.77 6.59 -8.63
C ALA A 106 14.12 7.06 -9.17
N ASN A 107 15.23 6.67 -8.53
CA ASN A 107 16.58 6.93 -9.01
C ASN A 107 16.90 6.26 -10.35
N HIS A 108 16.09 5.28 -10.79
CA HIS A 108 16.26 4.59 -12.08
C HIS A 108 15.53 5.29 -13.25
N PHE A 109 14.68 6.28 -12.97
CA PHE A 109 13.87 7.00 -13.98
C PHE A 109 13.63 8.47 -13.64
N THR A 110 14.65 9.13 -13.11
CA THR A 110 14.61 10.58 -12.76
C THR A 110 14.34 11.49 -13.95
N ASP A 111 14.65 11.04 -15.15
CA ASP A 111 14.35 11.71 -16.43
C ASP A 111 12.85 11.79 -16.75
N LYS A 112 12.03 10.98 -16.09
CA LYS A 112 10.58 10.87 -16.31
C LYS A 112 9.76 11.48 -15.17
N LEU A 113 10.42 11.97 -14.12
CA LEU A 113 9.76 12.50 -12.92
C LEU A 113 9.95 14.01 -12.80
N PRO A 114 8.95 14.76 -12.35
CA PRO A 114 9.10 16.16 -12.03
C PRO A 114 10.13 16.38 -10.91
N ILE A 115 10.70 17.59 -10.88
CA ILE A 115 11.54 17.99 -9.75
C ILE A 115 10.73 17.94 -8.47
N SER A 116 11.25 17.29 -7.43
CA SER A 116 10.64 17.25 -6.09
C SER A 116 11.75 17.32 -5.03
N ARG A 117 11.45 17.97 -3.93
CA ARG A 117 12.27 17.92 -2.71
C ARG A 117 11.78 16.83 -1.74
N GLY A 118 10.60 16.28 -1.98
CA GLY A 118 10.00 15.23 -1.16
C GLY A 118 10.50 13.84 -1.56
N TRP A 119 11.37 13.27 -0.75
CA TRP A 119 11.91 11.93 -0.97
C TRP A 119 11.77 11.08 0.30
N ILE A 120 11.71 9.77 0.12
CA ILE A 120 11.82 8.79 1.19
C ILE A 120 13.05 7.94 0.92
N PHE A 121 13.90 7.76 1.93
CA PHE A 121 15.02 6.84 1.90
C PHE A 121 14.74 5.65 2.83
N TRP A 122 14.60 4.46 2.26
CA TRP A 122 14.58 3.24 3.04
C TRP A 122 16.01 2.74 3.27
N ASP A 123 16.48 2.86 4.51
CA ASP A 123 17.74 2.27 4.97
C ASP A 123 17.48 0.81 5.36
N LYS A 124 18.08 -0.12 4.62
CA LYS A 124 17.94 -1.57 4.85
C LYS A 124 18.77 -2.07 6.02
N ILE A 125 19.54 -1.18 6.67
CA ILE A 125 20.44 -1.47 7.80
C ILE A 125 21.36 -2.67 7.47
N ILE A 126 21.91 -2.67 6.26
CA ILE A 126 22.84 -3.70 5.81
C ILE A 126 24.22 -3.29 6.26
N THR A 127 24.89 -4.15 7.03
CA THR A 127 26.27 -3.96 7.49
C THR A 127 27.22 -4.90 6.72
N GLY A 128 28.43 -4.42 6.47
CA GLY A 128 29.48 -5.17 5.76
C GLY A 128 29.54 -4.86 4.27
N ASP A 129 30.54 -5.45 3.62
CA ASP A 129 30.76 -5.33 2.17
C ASP A 129 29.81 -6.30 1.44
N VAL A 130 28.69 -5.78 0.97
CA VAL A 130 27.66 -6.56 0.28
C VAL A 130 27.40 -6.02 -1.11
N GLN A 131 27.15 -6.90 -2.06
CA GLN A 131 26.82 -6.55 -3.46
C GLN A 131 25.39 -6.00 -3.61
N PHE A 132 24.64 -5.81 -2.52
CA PHE A 132 23.26 -5.33 -2.55
C PHE A 132 23.19 -3.84 -2.23
N SER A 133 22.19 -3.18 -2.79
CA SER A 133 21.88 -1.81 -2.42
C SER A 133 21.56 -1.71 -0.92
N GLN A 134 22.28 -0.83 -0.23
CA GLN A 134 22.10 -0.56 1.21
C GLN A 134 20.77 0.13 1.52
N GLY A 135 20.11 0.69 0.51
CA GLY A 135 18.83 1.35 0.65
C GLY A 135 18.09 1.49 -0.67
N GLU A 136 16.89 2.01 -0.60
CA GLU A 136 16.06 2.35 -1.75
C GLU A 136 15.51 3.76 -1.60
N LEU A 137 15.30 4.45 -2.73
CA LEU A 137 14.76 5.79 -2.78
C LEU A 137 13.35 5.78 -3.37
N ALA A 138 12.43 6.52 -2.74
CA ALA A 138 11.17 6.86 -3.37
C ALA A 138 11.08 8.37 -3.61
N TRP A 139 10.71 8.73 -4.83
CA TRP A 139 10.27 10.08 -5.17
C TRP A 139 8.85 10.28 -4.67
N THR A 140 8.53 11.49 -4.20
CA THR A 140 7.16 11.82 -3.82
C THR A 140 6.72 13.14 -4.44
N SER A 141 5.41 13.28 -4.71
CA SER A 141 4.81 14.54 -5.16
C SER A 141 4.61 15.55 -4.02
N PHE A 142 4.90 15.16 -2.79
CA PHE A 142 4.67 16.02 -1.62
C PHE A 142 5.78 17.06 -1.43
N ASP A 143 5.39 18.28 -1.11
CA ASP A 143 6.32 19.33 -0.71
C ASP A 143 6.72 19.15 0.77
N LYS A 144 7.59 18.17 1.01
CA LYS A 144 8.08 17.79 2.34
C LYS A 144 9.59 17.61 2.32
N SER A 145 10.23 17.69 3.49
CA SER A 145 11.63 17.30 3.64
C SER A 145 11.80 15.80 3.45
N LEU A 146 12.98 15.38 2.98
CA LEU A 146 13.39 13.98 2.93
C LEU A 146 13.13 13.29 4.27
N GLN A 147 12.51 12.11 4.22
CA GLN A 147 12.27 11.26 5.37
C GLN A 147 13.03 9.94 5.25
N LYS A 148 13.40 9.36 6.38
CA LYS A 148 14.13 8.10 6.43
C LYS A 148 13.30 7.03 7.13
N PHE A 149 13.17 5.87 6.50
CA PHE A 149 12.61 4.66 7.07
C PHE A 149 13.72 3.63 7.34
N ASN A 150 13.83 3.14 8.56
CA ASN A 150 14.83 2.16 8.97
C ASN A 150 14.18 0.79 9.13
N TYR A 151 14.59 -0.21 8.34
CA TYR A 151 14.07 -1.56 8.46
C TYR A 151 15.07 -2.58 7.95
N ALA A 152 15.60 -3.41 8.86
CA ALA A 152 16.57 -4.44 8.55
C ALA A 152 15.93 -5.64 7.88
N ILE A 153 16.18 -5.86 6.59
CA ILE A 153 15.66 -7.01 5.85
C ILE A 153 16.14 -8.34 6.45
N GLN A 154 17.41 -8.38 6.90
CA GLN A 154 18.04 -9.62 7.36
C GLN A 154 17.46 -10.19 8.64
N ASN A 155 16.92 -9.35 9.53
CA ASN A 155 16.43 -9.78 10.85
C ASN A 155 14.92 -10.09 10.86
N ASN A 156 14.20 -9.78 9.78
CA ASN A 156 12.73 -9.85 9.74
C ASN A 156 12.19 -10.99 8.85
N TYR A 157 13.05 -11.92 8.42
CA TYR A 157 12.63 -13.11 7.64
C TYR A 157 11.62 -14.02 8.36
N LEU A 158 11.45 -13.85 9.67
CA LEU A 158 10.54 -14.65 10.49
C LEU A 158 9.16 -14.00 10.67
N GLN A 159 8.99 -12.71 10.30
CA GLN A 159 7.72 -12.00 10.55
C GLN A 159 6.73 -12.05 9.37
N GLU A 160 7.24 -12.12 8.13
CA GLU A 160 6.38 -12.21 6.95
C GLU A 160 6.89 -13.29 5.98
N ALA A 161 6.03 -14.23 5.61
CA ALA A 161 6.36 -15.22 4.59
C ALA A 161 6.69 -14.52 3.26
N ARG A 162 7.88 -14.80 2.70
CA ARG A 162 8.32 -14.19 1.45
C ARG A 162 7.77 -14.96 0.26
N ILE A 163 6.89 -14.34 -0.50
CA ILE A 163 6.25 -14.90 -1.70
C ILE A 163 6.74 -14.28 -3.01
N HIS A 164 7.40 -13.11 -2.93
CA HIS A 164 7.94 -12.38 -4.09
C HIS A 164 9.43 -12.05 -3.86
N PRO A 165 10.31 -12.13 -4.89
CA PRO A 165 11.75 -11.92 -4.74
C PRO A 165 12.13 -10.51 -4.24
N THR A 166 11.41 -9.50 -4.67
CA THR A 166 11.59 -8.09 -4.27
C THR A 166 10.53 -7.62 -3.28
N GLN A 167 9.92 -8.53 -2.52
CA GLN A 167 8.87 -8.21 -1.56
C GLN A 167 9.33 -7.12 -0.59
N LYS A 168 8.60 -6.00 -0.59
CA LYS A 168 8.73 -4.96 0.41
C LYS A 168 7.95 -5.31 1.68
N PRO A 169 8.43 -4.92 2.87
CA PRO A 169 7.72 -5.17 4.12
C PRO A 169 6.42 -4.36 4.19
N THR A 170 5.38 -4.90 4.82
CA THR A 170 4.10 -4.20 5.02
C THR A 170 4.31 -2.87 5.77
N SER A 171 5.22 -2.85 6.77
CA SER A 171 5.55 -1.64 7.52
C SER A 171 6.14 -0.49 6.69
N LEU A 172 6.71 -0.78 5.51
CA LEU A 172 7.15 0.27 4.58
C LEU A 172 5.95 1.02 4.00
N TYR A 173 4.88 0.30 3.67
CA TYR A 173 3.64 0.92 3.19
C TYR A 173 2.89 1.62 4.33
N ASP A 174 2.91 1.07 5.55
CA ASP A 174 2.41 1.76 6.75
C ASP A 174 3.11 3.13 6.88
N PHE A 175 4.45 3.16 6.78
CA PHE A 175 5.22 4.41 6.77
C PHE A 175 4.85 5.36 5.61
N CYS A 176 4.62 4.84 4.40
CA CYS A 176 4.19 5.66 3.26
C CYS A 176 2.83 6.33 3.52
N PHE A 177 1.90 5.61 4.14
CA PHE A 177 0.57 6.12 4.46
C PHE A 177 0.62 7.17 5.59
N ASP A 178 1.43 6.96 6.62
CA ASP A 178 1.69 7.95 7.67
C ASP A 178 2.36 9.21 7.08
N PHE A 179 3.36 9.02 6.19
CA PHE A 179 4.01 10.13 5.48
C PHE A 179 3.00 10.92 4.65
N ALA A 180 2.12 10.26 3.93
CA ALA A 180 1.10 10.90 3.11
C ALA A 180 -0.05 11.49 3.95
N LYS A 181 -0.17 11.13 5.24
CA LYS A 181 -1.27 11.48 6.15
C LYS A 181 -2.61 11.03 5.57
N VAL A 182 -2.70 9.77 5.18
CA VAL A 182 -3.95 9.21 4.65
C VAL A 182 -5.01 9.13 5.75
N GLU A 183 -6.26 9.26 5.34
CA GLU A 183 -7.43 9.13 6.20
C GLU A 183 -8.29 7.94 5.73
N ALA A 184 -9.00 7.30 6.65
CA ALA A 184 -9.89 6.19 6.33
C ALA A 184 -10.88 6.57 5.21
N GLY A 185 -11.10 5.66 4.26
CA GLY A 185 -11.95 5.88 3.10
C GLY A 185 -11.26 6.54 1.89
N MET A 186 -10.03 7.07 2.03
CA MET A 186 -9.26 7.54 0.88
C MET A 186 -9.00 6.41 -0.11
N LYS A 187 -8.87 6.77 -1.41
CA LYS A 187 -8.64 5.83 -2.51
C LYS A 187 -7.17 5.73 -2.83
N VAL A 188 -6.63 4.52 -2.75
CA VAL A 188 -5.20 4.23 -3.00
C VAL A 188 -5.04 3.31 -4.19
N LEU A 189 -4.02 3.58 -5.01
CA LEU A 189 -3.63 2.81 -6.17
C LEU A 189 -2.24 2.18 -5.98
N ASP A 190 -2.11 0.90 -6.31
CA ASP A 190 -0.82 0.23 -6.55
C ASP A 190 -0.82 -0.43 -7.93
N THR A 191 0.10 -0.02 -8.80
CA THR A 191 0.17 -0.47 -10.19
C THR A 191 0.99 -1.75 -10.40
N HIS A 192 1.71 -2.20 -9.36
CA HIS A 192 2.61 -3.37 -9.42
C HIS A 192 2.53 -4.15 -8.11
N LEU A 193 1.45 -4.91 -7.93
CA LEU A 193 1.06 -5.54 -6.67
C LEU A 193 2.12 -6.47 -6.06
N GLY A 194 2.77 -7.27 -6.89
CA GLY A 194 3.75 -8.27 -6.46
C GLY A 194 3.25 -9.13 -5.28
N SER A 195 3.77 -8.88 -4.09
CA SER A 195 3.37 -9.59 -2.87
C SER A 195 2.11 -9.06 -2.18
N GLN A 196 1.51 -7.99 -2.68
CA GLN A 196 0.35 -7.28 -2.12
C GLN A 196 0.57 -6.74 -0.68
N SER A 197 1.80 -6.39 -0.32
CA SER A 197 2.09 -5.75 0.98
C SER A 197 1.38 -4.40 1.13
N SER A 198 1.27 -3.63 0.05
CA SER A 198 0.50 -2.38 -0.03
C SER A 198 -0.98 -2.60 0.28
N ARG A 199 -1.59 -3.66 -0.26
CA ARG A 199 -2.99 -4.03 -0.04
C ARG A 199 -3.27 -4.38 1.43
N ILE A 200 -2.37 -5.14 2.07
CA ILE A 200 -2.46 -5.47 3.49
C ILE A 200 -2.40 -4.20 4.34
N SER A 201 -1.45 -3.32 4.05
CA SER A 201 -1.34 -2.03 4.73
C SER A 201 -2.59 -1.17 4.51
N ALA A 202 -3.10 -1.06 3.28
CA ALA A 202 -4.32 -0.31 2.98
C ALA A 202 -5.53 -0.81 3.79
N ASN A 203 -5.65 -2.12 3.99
CA ASN A 203 -6.70 -2.70 4.84
C ASN A 203 -6.59 -2.24 6.30
N LYS A 204 -5.38 -2.21 6.88
CA LYS A 204 -5.14 -1.71 8.24
C LYS A 204 -5.56 -0.25 8.41
N TYR A 205 -5.31 0.58 7.39
CA TYR A 205 -5.64 2.00 7.37
C TYR A 205 -7.09 2.29 6.90
N GLN A 206 -7.89 1.24 6.67
CA GLN A 206 -9.28 1.36 6.21
C GLN A 206 -9.40 2.16 4.89
N LEU A 207 -8.50 1.93 3.93
CA LEU A 207 -8.46 2.63 2.64
C LEU A 207 -9.20 1.83 1.57
N ASN A 208 -9.82 2.53 0.62
CA ASN A 208 -10.30 1.93 -0.62
C ASN A 208 -9.10 1.68 -1.53
N PHE A 209 -8.87 0.43 -1.88
CA PHE A 209 -7.67 0.00 -2.58
C PHE A 209 -7.97 -0.55 -3.96
N VAL A 210 -7.18 -0.14 -4.95
CA VAL A 210 -7.16 -0.72 -6.29
C VAL A 210 -5.73 -1.11 -6.64
N GLY A 211 -5.54 -2.30 -7.22
CA GLY A 211 -4.23 -2.72 -7.64
C GLY A 211 -4.21 -3.60 -8.89
N PHE A 212 -3.06 -3.59 -9.58
CA PHE A 212 -2.83 -4.35 -10.83
C PHE A 212 -1.61 -5.26 -10.71
N GLU A 213 -1.69 -6.43 -11.33
CA GLU A 213 -0.59 -7.38 -11.48
C GLU A 213 -0.73 -8.08 -12.83
N THR A 214 0.39 -8.31 -13.51
CA THR A 214 0.39 -9.03 -14.80
C THR A 214 0.81 -10.49 -14.66
N ASP A 215 1.53 -10.83 -13.59
CA ASP A 215 1.97 -12.19 -13.33
C ASP A 215 0.92 -12.97 -12.52
N GLU A 216 0.28 -13.95 -13.16
CA GLU A 216 -0.78 -14.75 -12.58
C GLU A 216 -0.33 -15.50 -11.30
N GLU A 217 0.91 -15.99 -11.28
CA GLU A 217 1.46 -16.71 -10.12
C GLU A 217 1.57 -15.78 -8.91
N TYR A 218 2.13 -14.55 -9.09
CA TYR A 218 2.23 -13.57 -8.02
C TYR A 218 0.88 -13.01 -7.62
N PHE A 219 -0.02 -12.79 -8.58
CA PHE A 219 -1.39 -12.38 -8.31
C PHE A 219 -2.10 -13.37 -7.38
N ASN A 220 -2.05 -14.69 -7.71
CA ASN A 220 -2.69 -15.72 -6.91
C ASN A 220 -2.05 -15.90 -5.53
N LYS A 221 -0.72 -15.88 -5.43
CA LYS A 221 0.00 -15.95 -4.15
C LYS A 221 -0.28 -14.73 -3.27
N GLY A 222 -0.35 -13.55 -3.85
CA GLY A 222 -0.67 -12.31 -3.16
C GLY A 222 -2.09 -12.30 -2.63
N ASN A 223 -3.08 -12.76 -3.42
CA ASN A 223 -4.46 -12.90 -2.98
C ASN A 223 -4.57 -13.85 -1.79
N LYS A 224 -3.94 -15.04 -1.89
CA LYS A 224 -3.92 -15.97 -0.76
C LYS A 224 -3.32 -15.33 0.51
N ARG A 225 -2.20 -14.62 0.38
CA ARG A 225 -1.56 -13.94 1.53
C ARG A 225 -2.48 -12.88 2.15
N TYR A 226 -3.20 -12.13 1.32
CA TYR A 226 -4.16 -11.14 1.78
C TYR A 226 -5.36 -11.79 2.49
N ASP A 227 -5.91 -12.86 1.93
CA ASP A 227 -7.04 -13.60 2.52
C ASP A 227 -6.66 -14.23 3.87
N ASP A 228 -5.45 -14.81 3.96
CA ASP A 228 -4.89 -15.34 5.20
C ASP A 228 -4.78 -14.23 6.28
N PHE A 229 -4.31 -13.03 5.90
CA PHE A 229 -4.24 -11.87 6.79
C PHE A 229 -5.63 -11.41 7.28
N VAL A 230 -6.59 -11.24 6.38
CA VAL A 230 -7.95 -10.80 6.73
C VAL A 230 -8.67 -11.83 7.61
N SER A 231 -8.43 -13.12 7.37
CA SER A 231 -9.01 -14.19 8.17
C SER A 231 -8.48 -14.19 9.60
N GLN A 232 -7.19 -13.91 9.80
CA GLN A 232 -6.58 -13.81 11.14
C GLN A 232 -7.11 -12.61 11.93
N THR A 233 -7.30 -11.45 11.27
CA THR A 233 -7.79 -10.23 11.92
C THR A 233 -9.27 -10.30 12.34
N ARG A 234 -10.07 -11.22 11.77
CA ARG A 234 -11.47 -11.42 12.15
C ARG A 234 -11.68 -12.30 13.40
N LEU A 235 -10.60 -12.91 13.90
CA LEU A 235 -10.67 -13.80 15.08
C LEU A 235 -10.44 -13.03 16.40
N PHE A 236 -10.17 -11.76 16.34
CA PHE A 236 -9.98 -10.83 17.46
C PHE A 236 -10.90 -9.61 17.33
#